data_a36f302d0c1ed379c5ba3de29df07a0a
#
_entry.id   a36f302d0c1ed379c5ba3de29df07a0a
#
_cell.length_a   1.000
_cell.length_b   1.000
_cell.length_c   1.000
_cell.angle_alpha   90.00
_cell.angle_beta   90.00
_cell.angle_gamma   90.00
#
_symmetry.space_group_name_H-M   'P 1'
#
loop_
_entity.id
_entity.type
_entity.pdbx_description
1 polymer ?
#
loop_
_entity_poly.entity_id
_entity_poly.type
_entity_poly.pdbx_seq_one_letter_code
_entity_poly.pdbx_strand_id
1 'polypeptide(L)'
;MSTDSKTRVVTTYRLAEMKARGEKISMLTAYDYSMARIVESAGVDVILVGDSAANVMAGHETTLPITLDQMIYHARSVTRAVKRALVVVDMPFGTYQGNSKEALSSAIRIMKETEADAIKLEGGEEVLESVGRILSAGIPVMGHLGLTPQSIHKYGTYTVRAKEEAEAQKLLRDAHLLEEAGCFSIVLEKIPAALGARVAGELRIPLIGIGAGNSVDGQVLVIHDMLGITTEFSPRFLRRYADLHTQMMAGIQNYVADVKSGAFPNEQEQY
;
A
#
# COMPACT_ATOMS: atom_id res chain seq x y z
N MET A 1 -28.24 -17.64 -6.27
CA MET A 1 -27.67 -16.95 -5.11
C MET A 1 -26.75 -15.83 -5.60
N SER A 2 -26.99 -14.70 -5.11
CA SER A 2 -26.70 -13.31 -5.46
C SER A 2 -25.38 -13.02 -6.16
N THR A 3 -25.46 -12.48 -7.37
CA THR A 3 -24.40 -11.85 -8.18
C THR A 3 -24.04 -10.43 -7.68
N ASP A 4 -24.45 -10.05 -6.48
CA ASP A 4 -24.46 -8.66 -5.98
C ASP A 4 -23.18 -8.21 -5.25
N SER A 5 -22.21 -9.09 -5.04
CA SER A 5 -21.02 -8.74 -4.24
C SER A 5 -19.94 -7.97 -5.03
N LYS A 6 -19.95 -8.04 -6.36
CA LYS A 6 -18.92 -7.43 -7.22
C LYS A 6 -19.12 -5.95 -7.54
N THR A 7 -20.28 -5.39 -7.24
CA THR A 7 -20.64 -4.00 -7.60
C THR A 7 -20.68 -3.04 -6.42
N ARG A 8 -20.51 -3.50 -5.19
CA ARG A 8 -20.60 -2.65 -4.01
C ARG A 8 -19.27 -1.96 -3.73
N VAL A 9 -19.28 -0.64 -3.59
CA VAL A 9 -18.12 0.16 -3.20
C VAL A 9 -17.56 -0.33 -1.87
N VAL A 10 -16.24 -0.48 -1.80
CA VAL A 10 -15.51 -0.86 -0.59
C VAL A 10 -15.25 0.40 0.24
N THR A 11 -15.69 0.38 1.48
CA THR A 11 -15.52 1.44 2.46
C THR A 11 -14.75 0.93 3.67
N THR A 12 -14.28 1.80 4.54
CA THR A 12 -13.66 1.43 5.82
C THR A 12 -14.60 0.56 6.67
N TYR A 13 -15.89 0.86 6.65
CA TYR A 13 -16.91 0.03 7.31
C TYR A 13 -17.01 -1.37 6.70
N ARG A 14 -16.94 -1.48 5.36
CA ARG A 14 -16.96 -2.78 4.67
C ARG A 14 -15.77 -3.66 5.05
N LEU A 15 -14.59 -3.07 5.24
CA LEU A 15 -13.41 -3.83 5.69
C LEU A 15 -13.62 -4.39 7.11
N ALA A 16 -14.23 -3.63 8.02
CA ALA A 16 -14.59 -4.13 9.35
C ALA A 16 -15.60 -5.27 9.29
N GLU A 17 -16.62 -5.19 8.40
CA GLU A 17 -17.56 -6.29 8.15
C GLU A 17 -16.85 -7.54 7.60
N MET A 18 -15.86 -7.39 6.70
CA MET A 18 -15.10 -8.51 6.14
C MET A 18 -14.33 -9.24 7.26
N LYS A 19 -13.64 -8.51 8.13
CA LYS A 19 -12.99 -9.09 9.31
C LYS A 19 -13.98 -9.85 10.18
N ALA A 20 -15.11 -9.23 10.52
CA ALA A 20 -16.13 -9.85 11.38
C ALA A 20 -16.69 -11.16 10.78
N ARG A 21 -16.66 -11.32 9.46
CA ARG A 21 -17.10 -12.54 8.75
C ARG A 21 -15.96 -13.49 8.42
N GLY A 22 -14.72 -13.18 8.79
CA GLY A 22 -13.55 -13.97 8.40
C GLY A 22 -13.22 -13.92 6.91
N GLU A 23 -13.76 -12.96 6.16
CA GLU A 23 -13.44 -12.72 4.76
C GLU A 23 -12.06 -12.05 4.66
N LYS A 24 -11.17 -12.58 3.83
CA LYS A 24 -9.84 -11.99 3.66
C LYS A 24 -9.87 -10.78 2.74
N ILE A 25 -9.10 -9.75 3.10
CA ILE A 25 -8.97 -8.49 2.38
C ILE A 25 -7.76 -8.55 1.45
N SER A 26 -7.98 -8.31 0.16
CA SER A 26 -6.93 -8.18 -0.83
C SER A 26 -6.55 -6.72 -1.02
N MET A 27 -5.25 -6.42 -0.90
CA MET A 27 -4.71 -5.07 -1.08
C MET A 27 -3.51 -5.13 -2.03
N LEU A 28 -3.42 -4.22 -2.99
CA LEU A 28 -2.29 -4.06 -3.89
C LEU A 28 -1.92 -2.59 -4.06
N THR A 29 -0.65 -2.32 -4.34
CA THR A 29 -0.26 -0.96 -4.73
C THR A 29 -0.65 -0.67 -6.18
N ALA A 30 -0.87 0.61 -6.48
CA ALA A 30 -0.90 1.14 -7.85
C ALA A 30 -0.43 2.60 -7.83
N TYR A 31 0.15 3.06 -8.96
CA TYR A 31 0.79 4.38 -8.99
C TYR A 31 0.41 5.20 -10.24
N ASP A 32 -0.31 4.60 -11.17
CA ASP A 32 -0.78 5.23 -12.40
C ASP A 32 -2.18 4.75 -12.80
N TYR A 33 -2.76 5.46 -13.76
CA TYR A 33 -4.12 5.21 -14.24
C TYR A 33 -4.30 3.82 -14.88
N SER A 34 -3.36 3.39 -15.72
CA SER A 34 -3.49 2.15 -16.49
C SER A 34 -3.38 0.93 -15.58
N MET A 35 -2.40 0.92 -14.66
CA MET A 35 -2.22 -0.14 -13.68
C MET A 35 -3.40 -0.17 -12.70
N ALA A 36 -3.87 0.98 -12.22
CA ALA A 36 -5.03 1.05 -11.33
C ALA A 36 -6.29 0.48 -11.96
N ARG A 37 -6.53 0.69 -13.27
CA ARG A 37 -7.65 0.07 -14.00
C ARG A 37 -7.57 -1.45 -14.04
N ILE A 38 -6.37 -2.00 -14.21
CA ILE A 38 -6.14 -3.45 -14.21
C ILE A 38 -6.44 -4.01 -12.82
N VAL A 39 -5.89 -3.38 -11.77
CA VAL A 39 -6.09 -3.78 -10.37
C VAL A 39 -7.57 -3.71 -9.96
N GLU A 40 -8.23 -2.63 -10.29
CA GLU A 40 -9.68 -2.44 -10.07
C GLU A 40 -10.51 -3.54 -10.76
N SER A 41 -10.20 -3.81 -12.04
CA SER A 41 -10.90 -4.84 -12.82
C SER A 41 -10.63 -6.26 -12.30
N ALA A 42 -9.48 -6.49 -11.68
CA ALA A 42 -9.14 -7.76 -11.04
C ALA A 42 -9.94 -8.00 -9.73
N GLY A 43 -10.60 -6.98 -9.19
CA GLY A 43 -11.48 -7.11 -8.04
C GLY A 43 -10.77 -7.00 -6.68
N VAL A 44 -9.63 -6.33 -6.62
CA VAL A 44 -8.90 -6.03 -5.36
C VAL A 44 -9.76 -5.13 -4.45
N ASP A 45 -9.76 -5.37 -3.15
CA ASP A 45 -10.61 -4.64 -2.21
C ASP A 45 -10.04 -3.26 -1.87
N VAL A 46 -8.72 -3.15 -1.75
CA VAL A 46 -8.01 -1.92 -1.38
C VAL A 46 -6.87 -1.66 -2.36
N ILE A 47 -6.77 -0.44 -2.83
CA ILE A 47 -5.62 0.02 -3.63
C ILE A 47 -4.82 1.01 -2.81
N LEU A 48 -3.52 0.72 -2.64
CA LEU A 48 -2.57 1.58 -1.96
C LEU A 48 -1.77 2.40 -2.96
N VAL A 49 -1.85 3.70 -2.86
CA VAL A 49 -0.85 4.59 -3.47
C VAL A 49 0.29 4.72 -2.46
N GLY A 50 1.23 3.77 -2.54
CA GLY A 50 2.31 3.64 -1.57
C GLY A 50 3.48 4.59 -1.85
N ASP A 51 4.19 5.01 -0.80
CA ASP A 51 5.45 5.74 -0.93
C ASP A 51 6.57 4.90 -1.56
N SER A 52 6.37 3.57 -1.66
CA SER A 52 7.15 2.66 -2.49
C SER A 52 7.22 3.08 -3.98
N ALA A 53 6.38 4.04 -4.42
CA ALA A 53 6.55 4.75 -5.68
C ALA A 53 7.95 5.36 -5.83
N ALA A 54 8.57 5.80 -4.74
CA ALA A 54 9.96 6.25 -4.73
C ALA A 54 10.91 5.19 -5.31
N ASN A 55 10.71 3.92 -4.95
CA ASN A 55 11.55 2.83 -5.42
C ASN A 55 11.16 2.39 -6.83
N VAL A 56 9.91 1.97 -7.04
CA VAL A 56 9.50 1.26 -8.27
C VAL A 56 9.16 2.19 -9.44
N MET A 57 8.86 3.47 -9.19
CA MET A 57 8.54 4.46 -10.23
C MET A 57 9.68 5.46 -10.45
N ALA A 58 10.35 5.90 -9.37
CA ALA A 58 11.39 6.93 -9.45
C ALA A 58 12.83 6.37 -9.33
N GLY A 59 13.01 5.08 -8.97
CA GLY A 59 14.32 4.42 -8.90
C GLY A 59 15.17 4.83 -7.70
N HIS A 60 14.57 5.36 -6.64
CA HIS A 60 15.28 5.67 -5.40
C HIS A 60 15.55 4.40 -4.58
N GLU A 61 16.64 4.39 -3.80
CA GLU A 61 16.99 3.28 -2.91
C GLU A 61 16.05 3.15 -1.70
N THR A 62 15.43 4.26 -1.27
CA THR A 62 14.52 4.32 -0.13
C THR A 62 13.24 5.07 -0.49
N THR A 63 12.22 4.98 0.39
CA THR A 63 10.97 5.74 0.21
C THR A 63 11.08 7.21 0.63
N LEU A 64 12.17 7.61 1.28
CA LEU A 64 12.33 8.94 1.88
C LEU A 64 12.28 10.13 0.89
N PRO A 65 12.82 10.02 -0.35
CA PRO A 65 12.89 11.17 -1.25
C PRO A 65 11.56 11.59 -1.86
N ILE A 66 10.53 10.74 -1.87
CA ILE A 66 9.26 11.07 -2.51
C ILE A 66 8.57 12.22 -1.79
N THR A 67 8.13 13.22 -2.55
CA THR A 67 7.47 14.41 -2.02
C THR A 67 5.95 14.25 -1.94
N LEU A 68 5.30 15.12 -1.15
CA LEU A 68 3.84 15.18 -1.08
C LEU A 68 3.20 15.46 -2.45
N ASP A 69 3.81 16.33 -3.26
CA ASP A 69 3.30 16.67 -4.59
C ASP A 69 3.38 15.48 -5.56
N GLN A 70 4.45 14.68 -5.47
CA GLN A 70 4.58 13.44 -6.25
C GLN A 70 3.54 12.40 -5.80
N MET A 71 3.33 12.24 -4.50
CA MET A 71 2.27 11.35 -4.00
C MET A 71 0.88 11.79 -4.46
N ILE A 72 0.59 13.09 -4.44
CA ILE A 72 -0.66 13.66 -4.96
C ILE A 72 -0.79 13.39 -6.47
N TYR A 73 0.29 13.51 -7.25
CA TYR A 73 0.27 13.19 -8.68
C TYR A 73 -0.10 11.72 -8.93
N HIS A 74 0.54 10.79 -8.24
CA HIS A 74 0.23 9.36 -8.33
C HIS A 74 -1.21 9.07 -7.88
N ALA A 75 -1.62 9.61 -6.76
CA ALA A 75 -2.96 9.41 -6.21
C ALA A 75 -4.07 9.90 -7.14
N ARG A 76 -3.92 11.08 -7.75
CA ARG A 76 -4.84 11.59 -8.79
C ARG A 76 -4.97 10.64 -9.98
N SER A 77 -3.86 10.04 -10.38
CA SER A 77 -3.85 9.09 -11.50
C SER A 77 -4.63 7.83 -11.16
N VAL A 78 -4.47 7.34 -9.94
CA VAL A 78 -5.14 6.14 -9.44
C VAL A 78 -6.64 6.38 -9.21
N THR A 79 -7.03 7.43 -8.49
CA THR A 79 -8.43 7.68 -8.14
C THR A 79 -9.33 7.87 -9.35
N ARG A 80 -8.83 8.46 -10.44
CA ARG A 80 -9.57 8.57 -11.72
C ARG A 80 -9.92 7.21 -12.34
N ALA A 81 -9.16 6.18 -12.02
CA ALA A 81 -9.34 4.83 -12.57
C ALA A 81 -10.29 3.97 -11.72
N VAL A 82 -10.40 4.26 -10.43
CA VAL A 82 -11.02 3.40 -9.42
C VAL A 82 -12.47 3.81 -9.19
N LYS A 83 -13.36 2.81 -9.06
CA LYS A 83 -14.82 3.02 -8.83
C LYS A 83 -15.33 2.24 -7.63
N ARG A 84 -14.70 1.12 -7.30
CA ARG A 84 -15.16 0.18 -6.29
C ARG A 84 -14.18 0.02 -5.12
N ALA A 85 -12.90 -0.19 -5.40
CA ALA A 85 -11.90 -0.42 -4.38
C ALA A 85 -11.71 0.82 -3.49
N LEU A 86 -11.39 0.60 -2.21
CA LEU A 86 -11.00 1.68 -1.31
C LEU A 86 -9.60 2.16 -1.69
N VAL A 87 -9.42 3.46 -1.91
CA VAL A 87 -8.12 4.05 -2.23
C VAL A 87 -7.50 4.67 -0.98
N VAL A 88 -6.35 4.13 -0.58
CA VAL A 88 -5.54 4.63 0.54
C VAL A 88 -4.26 5.26 0.00
N VAL A 89 -3.86 6.41 0.50
CA VAL A 89 -2.65 7.14 0.06
C VAL A 89 -1.68 7.28 1.22
N ASP A 90 -0.42 6.92 0.98
CA ASP A 90 0.63 7.12 1.97
C ASP A 90 0.97 8.60 2.15
N MET A 91 1.08 9.02 3.40
CA MET A 91 1.74 10.27 3.74
C MET A 91 3.25 10.08 3.66
N PRO A 92 3.97 10.80 2.78
CA PRO A 92 5.41 10.63 2.64
C PRO A 92 6.17 11.15 3.86
N PHE A 93 7.39 10.65 4.03
CA PHE A 93 8.30 11.08 5.09
C PHE A 93 8.42 12.61 5.19
N GLY A 94 8.42 13.14 6.40
CA GLY A 94 8.53 14.57 6.69
C GLY A 94 7.20 15.32 6.69
N THR A 95 6.07 14.69 6.32
CA THR A 95 4.77 15.36 6.23
C THR A 95 3.89 15.20 7.48
N TYR A 96 4.28 14.34 8.44
CA TYR A 96 3.47 14.08 9.65
C TYR A 96 4.30 13.85 10.92
N GLN A 97 5.63 13.69 10.81
CA GLN A 97 6.50 13.44 11.96
C GLN A 97 6.87 14.72 12.73
N GLY A 98 6.82 15.88 12.07
CA GLY A 98 7.27 17.15 12.66
C GLY A 98 6.30 17.70 13.70
N ASN A 99 5.04 17.84 13.34
CA ASN A 99 3.98 18.28 14.25
C ASN A 99 2.58 17.96 13.68
N SER A 100 1.58 17.91 14.56
CA SER A 100 0.22 17.50 14.20
C SER A 100 -0.53 18.49 13.28
N LYS A 101 -0.16 19.78 13.27
CA LYS A 101 -0.78 20.78 12.37
C LYS A 101 -0.32 20.59 10.93
N GLU A 102 0.97 20.36 10.72
CA GLU A 102 1.53 20.05 9.39
C GLU A 102 1.01 18.70 8.89
N ALA A 103 0.90 17.71 9.77
CA ALA A 103 0.29 16.43 9.45
C ALA A 103 -1.15 16.59 8.92
N LEU A 104 -1.98 17.35 9.62
CA LEU A 104 -3.35 17.65 9.18
C LEU A 104 -3.36 18.41 7.85
N SER A 105 -2.51 19.42 7.67
CA SER A 105 -2.44 20.19 6.43
C SER A 105 -2.08 19.31 5.24
N SER A 106 -1.11 18.40 5.41
CA SER A 106 -0.70 17.44 4.39
C SER A 106 -1.81 16.43 4.07
N ALA A 107 -2.48 15.90 5.09
CA ALA A 107 -3.63 15.00 4.93
C ALA A 107 -4.78 15.67 4.18
N ILE A 108 -5.13 16.93 4.53
CA ILE A 108 -6.15 17.72 3.83
C ILE A 108 -5.79 17.91 2.36
N ARG A 109 -4.53 18.18 2.04
CA ARG A 109 -4.08 18.29 0.65
C ARG A 109 -4.32 16.99 -0.12
N ILE A 110 -3.90 15.85 0.45
CA ILE A 110 -4.14 14.54 -0.18
C ILE A 110 -5.64 14.39 -0.46
N MET A 111 -6.49 14.50 0.56
CA MET A 111 -7.93 14.27 0.42
C MET A 111 -8.59 15.21 -0.62
N LYS A 112 -8.30 16.50 -0.55
CA LYS A 112 -8.91 17.51 -1.43
C LYS A 112 -8.40 17.45 -2.87
N GLU A 113 -7.12 17.14 -3.05
CA GLU A 113 -6.50 17.20 -4.36
C GLU A 113 -6.59 15.88 -5.11
N THR A 114 -6.89 14.76 -4.44
CA THR A 114 -6.85 13.43 -5.06
C THR A 114 -8.17 12.69 -5.04
N GLU A 115 -9.13 13.09 -4.21
CA GLU A 115 -10.38 12.35 -3.97
C GLU A 115 -10.12 10.91 -3.42
N ALA A 116 -9.02 10.72 -2.68
CA ALA A 116 -8.75 9.46 -1.99
C ALA A 116 -9.72 9.25 -0.82
N ASP A 117 -9.92 7.98 -0.43
CA ASP A 117 -10.85 7.61 0.65
C ASP A 117 -10.21 7.67 2.05
N ALA A 118 -8.90 7.42 2.12
CA ALA A 118 -8.16 7.35 3.37
C ALA A 118 -6.66 7.64 3.16
N ILE A 119 -5.96 7.87 4.27
CA ILE A 119 -4.50 7.99 4.27
C ILE A 119 -3.85 6.86 5.09
N LYS A 120 -2.56 6.61 4.84
CA LYS A 120 -1.73 5.73 5.68
C LYS A 120 -0.49 6.49 6.17
N LEU A 121 -0.06 6.19 7.38
CA LEU A 121 1.18 6.71 7.96
C LEU A 121 1.86 5.67 8.87
N GLU A 122 3.17 5.82 9.05
CA GLU A 122 4.02 4.87 9.76
C GLU A 122 4.33 5.35 11.18
N GLY A 123 4.31 4.40 12.12
CA GLY A 123 4.62 4.62 13.53
C GLY A 123 3.45 4.34 14.46
N GLY A 124 3.74 4.26 15.73
CA GLY A 124 2.80 4.02 16.82
C GLY A 124 2.67 5.25 17.72
N GLU A 125 3.06 5.10 19.00
CA GLU A 125 2.99 6.14 20.02
C GLU A 125 3.60 7.48 19.56
N GLU A 126 4.72 7.43 18.83
CA GLU A 126 5.47 8.61 18.38
C GLU A 126 4.73 9.51 17.38
N VAL A 127 3.68 9.00 16.72
CA VAL A 127 2.86 9.75 15.74
C VAL A 127 1.39 9.87 16.17
N LEU A 128 1.06 9.43 17.38
CA LEU A 128 -0.32 9.33 17.86
C LEU A 128 -1.04 10.69 17.89
N GLU A 129 -0.34 11.78 18.21
CA GLU A 129 -0.90 13.15 18.18
C GLU A 129 -1.31 13.53 16.75
N SER A 130 -0.47 13.22 15.76
CA SER A 130 -0.76 13.47 14.34
C SER A 130 -1.95 12.63 13.87
N VAL A 131 -2.00 11.35 14.24
CA VAL A 131 -3.13 10.44 13.97
C VAL A 131 -4.43 11.01 14.54
N GLY A 132 -4.45 11.33 15.82
CA GLY A 132 -5.63 11.88 16.48
C GLY A 132 -6.09 13.20 15.86
N ARG A 133 -5.16 14.07 15.47
CA ARG A 133 -5.46 15.33 14.81
C ARG A 133 -6.10 15.18 13.44
N ILE A 134 -5.63 14.21 12.66
CA ILE A 134 -6.17 13.89 11.34
C ILE A 134 -7.55 13.25 11.47
N LEU A 135 -7.71 12.28 12.37
CA LEU A 135 -8.98 11.62 12.64
C LEU A 135 -10.05 12.61 13.11
N SER A 136 -9.68 13.60 13.96
CA SER A 136 -10.60 14.64 14.44
C SER A 136 -11.13 15.54 13.32
N ALA A 137 -10.46 15.60 12.17
CA ALA A 137 -10.93 16.30 10.98
C ALA A 137 -11.83 15.44 10.07
N GLY A 138 -12.13 14.20 10.48
CA GLY A 138 -12.97 13.27 9.72
C GLY A 138 -12.23 12.50 8.61
N ILE A 139 -10.91 12.51 8.59
CA ILE A 139 -10.10 11.77 7.61
C ILE A 139 -9.80 10.38 8.15
N PRO A 140 -10.18 9.29 7.45
CA PRO A 140 -9.86 7.93 7.89
C PRO A 140 -8.35 7.65 7.81
N VAL A 141 -7.80 7.01 8.86
CA VAL A 141 -6.38 6.70 8.98
C VAL A 141 -6.15 5.20 9.06
N MET A 142 -5.22 4.70 8.24
CA MET A 142 -4.62 3.38 8.34
C MET A 142 -3.24 3.52 9.01
N GLY A 143 -2.99 2.77 10.08
CA GLY A 143 -1.67 2.72 10.72
C GLY A 143 -0.71 1.80 9.97
N HIS A 144 0.59 1.88 10.29
CA HIS A 144 1.60 0.96 9.77
C HIS A 144 2.67 0.71 10.83
N LEU A 145 2.83 -0.56 11.24
CA LEU A 145 3.73 -1.02 12.29
C LEU A 145 4.63 -2.16 11.82
N GLY A 146 5.67 -2.44 12.58
CA GLY A 146 6.69 -3.44 12.27
C GLY A 146 7.88 -2.81 11.58
N LEU A 147 8.27 -3.33 10.42
CA LEU A 147 9.22 -2.63 9.56
C LEU A 147 8.50 -1.45 8.92
N THR A 148 8.98 -0.26 9.24
CA THR A 148 8.48 0.99 8.64
C THR A 148 9.57 1.54 7.73
N PRO A 149 9.42 1.46 6.38
CA PRO A 149 10.45 1.88 5.43
C PRO A 149 10.93 3.31 5.61
N GLN A 150 10.06 4.22 6.04
CA GLN A 150 10.44 5.60 6.35
C GLN A 150 11.42 5.73 7.54
N SER A 151 11.53 4.69 8.36
CA SER A 151 12.51 4.62 9.47
C SER A 151 13.76 3.84 9.12
N ILE A 152 14.05 3.59 7.84
CA ILE A 152 15.13 2.67 7.42
C ILE A 152 16.50 3.09 7.95
N HIS A 153 16.81 4.37 8.03
CA HIS A 153 18.08 4.84 8.58
C HIS A 153 18.20 4.61 10.09
N LYS A 154 17.08 4.63 10.82
CA LYS A 154 17.03 4.25 12.25
C LYS A 154 17.29 2.76 12.43
N TYR A 155 16.77 1.92 11.53
CA TYR A 155 16.94 0.47 11.62
C TYR A 155 18.28 -0.03 11.04
N GLY A 156 18.81 0.68 10.05
CA GLY A 156 20.04 0.31 9.34
C GLY A 156 19.91 -0.92 8.44
N THR A 157 18.76 -1.57 8.43
CA THR A 157 18.52 -2.83 7.68
C THR A 157 17.03 -3.11 7.51
N TYR A 158 16.69 -3.84 6.44
CA TYR A 158 15.35 -4.36 6.18
C TYR A 158 15.08 -5.74 6.84
N THR A 159 15.65 -6.02 8.00
CA THR A 159 15.41 -7.29 8.71
C THR A 159 14.04 -7.36 9.36
N VAL A 160 13.61 -8.58 9.70
CA VAL A 160 12.36 -8.83 10.45
C VAL A 160 12.40 -8.09 11.79
N ARG A 161 11.36 -7.32 12.09
CA ARG A 161 11.20 -6.53 13.32
C ARG A 161 10.46 -7.32 14.40
N ALA A 162 10.47 -6.79 15.61
CA ALA A 162 9.74 -7.34 16.76
C ALA A 162 10.01 -8.83 17.03
N LYS A 163 11.26 -9.27 16.85
CA LYS A 163 11.72 -10.60 17.26
C LYS A 163 11.97 -10.67 18.75
N GLU A 164 12.49 -9.60 19.32
CA GLU A 164 12.78 -9.48 20.73
C GLU A 164 11.51 -9.09 21.49
N GLU A 165 11.34 -9.66 22.70
CA GLU A 165 10.12 -9.49 23.50
C GLU A 165 9.77 -8.01 23.74
N ALA A 166 10.78 -7.18 24.06
CA ALA A 166 10.56 -5.74 24.31
C ALA A 166 9.97 -5.01 23.09
N GLU A 167 10.45 -5.33 21.88
CA GLU A 167 9.97 -4.76 20.63
C GLU A 167 8.58 -5.33 20.28
N ALA A 168 8.35 -6.62 20.52
CA ALA A 168 7.04 -7.25 20.33
C ALA A 168 5.97 -6.64 21.24
N GLN A 169 6.28 -6.41 22.51
CA GLN A 169 5.40 -5.73 23.47
C GLN A 169 5.14 -4.27 23.10
N LYS A 170 6.16 -3.55 22.59
CA LYS A 170 5.95 -2.19 22.06
C LYS A 170 4.99 -2.21 20.89
N LEU A 171 5.18 -3.11 19.91
CA LEU A 171 4.30 -3.23 18.74
C LEU A 171 2.85 -3.51 19.15
N LEU A 172 2.63 -4.38 20.12
CA LEU A 172 1.28 -4.66 20.65
C LEU A 172 0.65 -3.41 21.28
N ARG A 173 1.38 -2.71 22.12
CA ARG A 173 0.88 -1.44 22.71
C ARG A 173 0.57 -0.42 21.64
N ASP A 174 1.44 -0.23 20.66
CA ASP A 174 1.25 0.71 19.56
C ASP A 174 0.00 0.34 18.72
N ALA A 175 -0.23 -0.96 18.48
CA ALA A 175 -1.40 -1.42 17.76
C ALA A 175 -2.72 -1.10 18.51
N HIS A 176 -2.75 -1.31 19.82
CA HIS A 176 -3.88 -0.92 20.65
C HIS A 176 -4.09 0.61 20.68
N LEU A 177 -3.01 1.39 20.84
CA LEU A 177 -3.10 2.85 20.82
C LEU A 177 -3.67 3.39 19.50
N LEU A 178 -3.28 2.82 18.36
CA LEU A 178 -3.81 3.19 17.05
C LEU A 178 -5.29 2.81 16.91
N GLU A 179 -5.69 1.63 17.39
CA GLU A 179 -7.10 1.23 17.42
C GLU A 179 -7.92 2.16 18.31
N GLU A 180 -7.47 2.44 19.52
CA GLU A 180 -8.14 3.35 20.47
C GLU A 180 -8.24 4.78 19.93
N ALA A 181 -7.24 5.25 19.19
CA ALA A 181 -7.28 6.54 18.51
C ALA A 181 -8.34 6.60 17.40
N GLY A 182 -8.76 5.45 16.86
CA GLY A 182 -9.79 5.35 15.82
C GLY A 182 -9.26 5.02 14.42
N CYS A 183 -8.03 4.51 14.28
CA CYS A 183 -7.58 3.96 13.01
C CYS A 183 -8.52 2.85 12.56
N PHE A 184 -8.87 2.83 11.25
CA PHE A 184 -9.80 1.82 10.73
C PHE A 184 -9.10 0.49 10.38
N SER A 185 -7.78 0.48 10.23
CA SER A 185 -6.95 -0.67 9.88
C SER A 185 -5.49 -0.40 10.21
N ILE A 186 -4.67 -1.45 10.30
CA ILE A 186 -3.22 -1.35 10.48
C ILE A 186 -2.52 -2.31 9.51
N VAL A 187 -1.47 -1.83 8.83
CA VAL A 187 -0.51 -2.67 8.12
C VAL A 187 0.52 -3.20 9.11
N LEU A 188 0.82 -4.50 9.04
CA LEU A 188 1.90 -5.15 9.79
C LEU A 188 2.95 -5.63 8.79
N GLU A 189 4.14 -5.03 8.83
CA GLU A 189 5.19 -5.38 7.90
C GLU A 189 6.35 -6.11 8.57
N LYS A 190 6.71 -7.27 7.98
CA LYS A 190 7.96 -8.00 8.24
C LYS A 190 8.21 -8.27 9.72
N ILE A 191 7.23 -8.90 10.36
CA ILE A 191 7.24 -9.34 11.77
C ILE A 191 7.06 -10.86 11.85
N PRO A 192 7.38 -11.51 13.00
CA PRO A 192 7.08 -12.92 13.19
C PRO A 192 5.58 -13.24 12.99
N ALA A 193 5.29 -14.33 12.27
CA ALA A 193 3.90 -14.72 11.97
C ALA A 193 3.06 -14.97 13.24
N ALA A 194 3.67 -15.52 14.31
CA ALA A 194 2.99 -15.72 15.60
C ALA A 194 2.57 -14.38 16.24
N LEU A 195 3.41 -13.34 16.13
CA LEU A 195 3.07 -12.01 16.61
C LEU A 195 1.95 -11.39 15.75
N GLY A 196 2.01 -11.54 14.42
CA GLY A 196 0.93 -11.10 13.53
C GLY A 196 -0.42 -11.75 13.88
N ALA A 197 -0.42 -13.07 14.13
CA ALA A 197 -1.60 -13.79 14.58
C ALA A 197 -2.14 -13.27 15.91
N ARG A 198 -1.26 -12.99 16.88
CA ARG A 198 -1.63 -12.46 18.18
C ARG A 198 -2.29 -11.08 18.06
N VAL A 199 -1.65 -10.14 17.34
CA VAL A 199 -2.21 -8.78 17.12
C VAL A 199 -3.58 -8.88 16.43
N ALA A 200 -3.71 -9.74 15.40
CA ALA A 200 -4.98 -9.93 14.70
C ALA A 200 -6.11 -10.49 15.59
N GLY A 201 -5.76 -11.32 16.57
CA GLY A 201 -6.71 -11.87 17.55
C GLY A 201 -7.10 -10.89 18.65
N GLU A 202 -6.24 -9.92 18.99
CA GLU A 202 -6.49 -8.94 20.05
C GLU A 202 -7.24 -7.71 19.56
N LEU A 203 -7.07 -7.27 18.30
CA LEU A 203 -7.69 -6.07 17.75
C LEU A 203 -8.99 -6.36 17.00
N ARG A 204 -9.92 -5.41 17.04
CA ARG A 204 -11.20 -5.46 16.32
C ARG A 204 -11.11 -4.92 14.90
N ILE A 205 -10.17 -4.01 14.63
CA ILE A 205 -9.94 -3.44 13.30
C ILE A 205 -9.18 -4.42 12.39
N PRO A 206 -9.36 -4.36 11.05
CA PRO A 206 -8.65 -5.20 10.10
C PRO A 206 -7.13 -5.01 10.14
N LEU A 207 -6.39 -6.12 10.09
CA LEU A 207 -4.93 -6.14 10.00
C LEU A 207 -4.50 -6.64 8.62
N ILE A 208 -3.70 -5.85 7.93
CA ILE A 208 -3.18 -6.17 6.59
C ILE A 208 -1.69 -6.52 6.72
N GLY A 209 -1.32 -7.73 6.32
CA GLY A 209 0.06 -8.21 6.44
C GLY A 209 0.87 -8.02 5.16
N ILE A 210 2.15 -7.75 5.33
CA ILE A 210 3.19 -7.95 4.32
C ILE A 210 4.42 -8.56 5.03
N GLY A 211 4.61 -9.87 4.84
CA GLY A 211 5.61 -10.59 5.62
C GLY A 211 5.29 -10.73 7.12
N ALA A 212 4.00 -10.77 7.48
CA ALA A 212 3.51 -10.92 8.85
C ALA A 212 2.73 -12.23 9.07
N GLY A 213 2.84 -13.18 8.16
CA GLY A 213 2.11 -14.45 8.21
C GLY A 213 0.71 -14.38 7.57
N ASN A 214 -0.03 -15.49 7.62
CA ASN A 214 -1.33 -15.64 6.96
C ASN A 214 -2.53 -15.54 7.91
N SER A 215 -2.29 -15.41 9.22
CA SER A 215 -3.34 -15.33 10.24
C SER A 215 -3.93 -13.93 10.41
N VAL A 216 -3.42 -12.94 9.70
CA VAL A 216 -3.98 -11.58 9.63
C VAL A 216 -5.19 -11.51 8.69
N ASP A 217 -5.93 -10.42 8.70
CA ASP A 217 -7.22 -10.30 8.01
C ASP A 217 -7.07 -10.04 6.49
N GLY A 218 -5.93 -9.53 6.04
CA GLY A 218 -5.63 -9.29 4.64
C GLY A 218 -4.14 -9.31 4.33
N GLN A 219 -3.80 -9.12 3.05
CA GLN A 219 -2.41 -9.07 2.58
C GLN A 219 -2.24 -7.93 1.60
N VAL A 220 -1.08 -7.26 1.64
CA VAL A 220 -0.65 -6.28 0.63
C VAL A 220 0.67 -6.69 0.00
N LEU A 221 0.82 -6.41 -1.29
CA LEU A 221 2.09 -6.51 -2.02
C LEU A 221 2.28 -5.27 -2.91
N VAL A 222 3.54 -4.98 -3.21
CA VAL A 222 3.91 -4.03 -4.26
C VAL A 222 3.66 -4.70 -5.61
N ILE A 223 2.87 -4.08 -6.47
CA ILE A 223 2.42 -4.71 -7.72
C ILE A 223 3.58 -5.03 -8.68
N HIS A 224 4.59 -4.17 -8.74
CA HIS A 224 5.78 -4.38 -9.59
C HIS A 224 6.54 -5.64 -9.17
N ASP A 225 6.63 -5.89 -7.87
CA ASP A 225 7.30 -7.08 -7.32
C ASP A 225 6.45 -8.32 -7.56
N MET A 226 5.15 -8.24 -7.28
CA MET A 226 4.21 -9.35 -7.42
C MET A 226 4.08 -9.82 -8.87
N LEU A 227 4.09 -8.90 -9.83
CA LEU A 227 4.00 -9.22 -11.26
C LEU A 227 5.37 -9.52 -11.90
N GLY A 228 6.47 -9.48 -11.14
CA GLY A 228 7.81 -9.76 -11.62
C GLY A 228 8.34 -8.72 -12.61
N ILE A 229 7.95 -7.46 -12.47
CA ILE A 229 8.57 -6.33 -13.19
C ILE A 229 9.91 -6.02 -12.54
N THR A 230 9.95 -5.93 -11.19
CA THR A 230 11.18 -5.80 -10.40
C THR A 230 11.85 -7.18 -10.30
N THR A 231 13.07 -7.32 -10.80
CA THR A 231 13.80 -8.60 -10.82
C THR A 231 14.71 -8.76 -9.61
N GLU A 232 15.28 -7.68 -9.09
CA GLU A 232 16.36 -7.67 -8.10
C GLU A 232 15.86 -7.85 -6.66
N PHE A 233 14.56 -7.62 -6.41
CA PHE A 233 13.96 -7.75 -5.10
C PHE A 233 13.18 -9.06 -4.96
N SER A 234 13.67 -9.97 -4.10
CA SER A 234 13.05 -11.30 -3.91
C SER A 234 13.07 -11.72 -2.43
N PRO A 235 12.38 -11.00 -1.53
CA PRO A 235 12.29 -11.38 -0.14
C PRO A 235 11.45 -12.64 0.05
N ARG A 236 11.66 -13.37 1.14
CA ARG A 236 10.96 -14.62 1.45
C ARG A 236 9.42 -14.53 1.42
N PHE A 237 8.86 -13.37 1.75
CA PHE A 237 7.41 -13.17 1.80
C PHE A 237 6.79 -12.88 0.42
N LEU A 238 7.61 -12.53 -0.58
CA LEU A 238 7.13 -12.22 -1.91
C LEU A 238 6.85 -13.51 -2.70
N ARG A 239 5.63 -13.63 -3.19
CA ARG A 239 5.27 -14.59 -4.24
C ARG A 239 5.08 -13.82 -5.54
N ARG A 240 5.81 -14.21 -6.57
CA ARG A 240 5.58 -13.73 -7.94
C ARG A 240 4.45 -14.52 -8.58
N TYR A 241 3.48 -13.80 -9.12
CA TYR A 241 2.31 -14.38 -9.81
C TYR A 241 2.44 -14.30 -11.34
N ALA A 242 3.41 -13.54 -11.84
CA ALA A 242 3.76 -13.41 -13.25
C ALA A 242 5.26 -13.12 -13.40
N ASP A 243 5.75 -13.17 -14.63
CA ASP A 243 7.09 -12.74 -15.05
C ASP A 243 6.94 -11.72 -16.18
N LEU A 244 6.45 -10.53 -15.81
CA LEU A 244 6.24 -9.48 -16.81
C LEU A 244 7.55 -8.88 -17.31
N HIS A 245 8.62 -8.90 -16.53
CA HIS A 245 9.92 -8.45 -17.00
C HIS A 245 10.34 -9.17 -18.28
N THR A 246 10.34 -10.50 -18.28
CA THR A 246 10.69 -11.31 -19.46
C THR A 246 9.74 -11.08 -20.64
N GLN A 247 8.42 -10.99 -20.35
CA GLN A 247 7.42 -10.79 -21.41
C GLN A 247 7.54 -9.40 -22.04
N MET A 248 7.70 -8.36 -21.25
CA MET A 248 7.89 -6.99 -21.74
C MET A 248 9.20 -6.84 -22.52
N MET A 249 10.28 -7.42 -22.02
CA MET A 249 11.57 -7.43 -22.70
C MET A 249 11.46 -8.08 -24.09
N ALA A 250 10.84 -9.26 -24.18
CA ALA A 250 10.64 -9.94 -25.46
C ALA A 250 9.79 -9.11 -26.45
N GLY A 251 8.69 -8.49 -25.96
CA GLY A 251 7.86 -7.62 -26.79
C GLY A 251 8.63 -6.40 -27.32
N ILE A 252 9.42 -5.76 -26.47
CA ILE A 252 10.25 -4.60 -26.88
C ILE A 252 11.33 -5.05 -27.89
N GLN A 253 11.99 -6.20 -27.67
CA GLN A 253 13.00 -6.73 -28.59
C GLN A 253 12.41 -7.05 -29.97
N ASN A 254 11.21 -7.64 -30.03
CA ASN A 254 10.50 -7.89 -31.29
C ASN A 254 10.21 -6.58 -32.03
N TYR A 255 9.66 -5.58 -31.34
CA TYR A 255 9.43 -4.25 -31.91
C TYR A 255 10.73 -3.63 -32.47
N VAL A 256 11.82 -3.71 -31.71
CA VAL A 256 13.12 -3.20 -32.18
C VAL A 256 13.61 -3.92 -33.44
N ALA A 257 13.42 -5.26 -33.52
CA ALA A 257 13.78 -6.05 -34.69
C ALA A 257 12.95 -5.69 -35.92
N ASP A 258 11.63 -5.56 -35.76
CA ASP A 258 10.70 -5.19 -36.82
C ASP A 258 10.98 -3.80 -37.39
N VAL A 259 11.23 -2.83 -36.54
CA VAL A 259 11.61 -1.46 -36.98
C VAL A 259 12.93 -1.48 -37.74
N LYS A 260 13.94 -2.20 -37.23
CA LYS A 260 15.28 -2.24 -37.88
C LYS A 260 15.29 -3.00 -39.20
N SER A 261 14.41 -3.99 -39.37
CA SER A 261 14.25 -4.75 -40.61
C SER A 261 13.32 -4.08 -41.63
N GLY A 262 12.59 -3.04 -41.24
CA GLY A 262 11.55 -2.41 -42.06
C GLY A 262 10.25 -3.23 -42.14
N ALA A 263 10.06 -4.22 -41.28
CA ALA A 263 8.84 -5.01 -41.21
C ALA A 263 7.68 -4.23 -40.51
N PHE A 264 8.01 -3.24 -39.70
CA PHE A 264 7.05 -2.33 -39.07
C PHE A 264 7.35 -0.87 -39.46
N PRO A 265 6.35 -0.05 -39.89
CA PRO A 265 4.98 -0.47 -40.21
C PRO A 265 4.92 -1.18 -41.56
N ASN A 266 4.05 -2.18 -41.69
CA ASN A 266 3.75 -2.82 -42.94
C ASN A 266 2.68 -2.03 -43.75
N GLU A 267 2.32 -2.49 -44.96
CA GLU A 267 1.36 -1.79 -45.84
C GLU A 267 -0.02 -1.55 -45.22
N GLN A 268 -0.45 -2.39 -44.26
CA GLN A 268 -1.74 -2.26 -43.59
C GLN A 268 -1.69 -1.29 -42.39
N GLU A 269 -0.51 -0.91 -41.97
CA GLU A 269 -0.25 -0.04 -40.80
C GLU A 269 0.16 1.38 -41.21
N GLN A 270 0.15 1.68 -42.56
CA GLN A 270 0.47 2.98 -43.13
C GLN A 270 -0.80 3.73 -43.53
N TYR A 271 -0.73 5.06 -43.57
CA TYR A 271 -1.80 5.94 -44.02
C TYR A 271 -1.48 6.56 -45.38
#